data_93bce64c52aeccc979d1af30d2a31b87
#
_entry.id   93bce64c52aeccc979d1af30d2a31b87
#
_cell.length_a   1.000
_cell.length_b   1.000
_cell.length_c   1.000
_cell.angle_alpha   90.00
_cell.angle_beta   90.00
_cell.angle_gamma   90.00
#
_symmetry.space_group_name_H-M   'P 1'
#
loop_
_entity.id
_entity.type
_entity.pdbx_description
1 polymer ?
#
loop_
_entity_poly.entity_id
_entity_poly.type
_entity_poly.pdbx_seq_one_letter_code
_entity_poly.pdbx_strand_id
1 'polypeptide(L)'
;MTARQRTVWTWSAVGFVIFAAVIGALVERATHRLAAGVESRFGYTPDPEGLRQVMAEFGPAGRFSAAGAEAIEKAEQKDTFLYRSAYKAHQAVYGQPWVVGRQGIGDCVSWGWGHAVWIALCCDWETGRLANPPPMVATESIYGGSRVEARGRPGDGRNPVGGYSDGSYGAAAARWVRDWGVIFRQEVGGHDLRVYSAETAKAWGAFGNGGQGDGGKLDEIAKAHPAEHVAAVGTFTEAAAAIESGYPVAVCSGQGFGNVRDANGFAAASGSWAHCMVFIAVRYQANGSPEDGLLCLNSWGPTWISGPSWPGDMPAGSFWVRRATVDRMLNGENTDSFAVGSVGGLGHRPLDHGNWFEPAPARVLPQPARVIANVYSLAP
;
A
#
# COMPACT_ATOMS: atom_id res chain seq x y z
N MET A 1 44.33 41.65 38.50
CA MET A 1 44.09 40.35 37.89
C MET A 1 45.42 39.79 37.36
N THR A 2 45.84 38.66 37.89
CA THR A 2 47.07 38.01 37.47
C THR A 2 46.91 37.32 36.11
N ALA A 3 47.99 37.16 35.35
CA ALA A 3 48.01 36.50 34.01
C ALA A 3 47.31 35.13 34.05
N ARG A 4 47.35 34.40 35.17
CA ARG A 4 46.73 33.12 35.40
C ARG A 4 45.19 33.20 35.42
N GLN A 5 44.60 34.28 35.94
CA GLN A 5 43.15 34.49 35.96
C GLN A 5 42.61 34.79 34.54
N ARG A 6 43.38 35.49 33.69
CA ARG A 6 42.94 35.77 32.31
C ARG A 6 42.93 34.50 31.45
N THR A 7 43.86 33.57 31.64
CA THR A 7 43.90 32.30 30.88
C THR A 7 42.73 31.39 31.23
N VAL A 8 42.31 31.30 32.47
CA VAL A 8 41.17 30.47 32.88
C VAL A 8 39.88 31.00 32.27
N TRP A 9 39.67 32.31 32.20
CA TRP A 9 38.47 32.89 31.58
C TRP A 9 38.40 32.69 30.07
N THR A 10 39.52 32.75 29.36
CA THR A 10 39.57 32.52 27.91
C THR A 10 39.29 31.08 27.56
N TRP A 11 39.78 30.10 28.32
CA TRP A 11 39.48 28.69 28.10
C TRP A 11 37.98 28.35 28.42
N SER A 12 37.41 28.96 29.41
CA SER A 12 35.96 28.79 29.73
C SER A 12 35.07 29.36 28.61
N ALA A 13 35.42 30.53 28.09
CA ALA A 13 34.67 31.15 26.99
C ALA A 13 34.76 30.32 25.68
N VAL A 14 35.93 29.83 25.35
CA VAL A 14 36.15 28.95 24.16
C VAL A 14 35.41 27.62 24.35
N GLY A 15 35.47 27.01 25.51
CA GLY A 15 34.74 25.78 25.83
C GLY A 15 33.22 25.96 25.69
N PHE A 16 32.69 27.11 26.16
CA PHE A 16 31.26 27.41 26.04
C PHE A 16 30.81 27.62 24.57
N VAL A 17 31.64 28.31 23.78
CA VAL A 17 31.36 28.52 22.34
C VAL A 17 31.39 27.17 21.56
N ILE A 18 32.37 26.32 21.84
CA ILE A 18 32.45 24.98 21.20
C ILE A 18 31.25 24.13 21.62
N PHE A 19 30.87 24.14 22.91
CA PHE A 19 29.72 23.39 23.42
C PHE A 19 28.40 23.87 22.78
N ALA A 20 28.20 25.17 22.66
CA ALA A 20 27.04 25.76 22.00
C ALA A 20 26.97 25.41 20.50
N ALA A 21 28.11 25.43 19.82
CA ALA A 21 28.21 25.03 18.39
C ALA A 21 27.89 23.53 18.18
N VAL A 22 28.37 22.66 19.07
CA VAL A 22 28.08 21.22 19.03
C VAL A 22 26.60 20.95 19.30
N ILE A 23 26.02 21.60 20.29
CA ILE A 23 24.57 21.47 20.54
C ILE A 23 23.75 22.01 19.36
N GLY A 24 24.11 23.17 18.81
CA GLY A 24 23.47 23.72 17.62
C GLY A 24 23.50 22.74 16.44
N ALA A 25 24.65 22.16 16.14
CA ALA A 25 24.80 21.16 15.08
C ALA A 25 24.02 19.85 15.36
N LEU A 26 23.90 19.43 16.61
CA LEU A 26 23.11 18.27 17.01
C LEU A 26 21.62 18.53 16.89
N VAL A 27 21.15 19.72 17.31
CA VAL A 27 19.76 20.14 17.15
C VAL A 27 19.39 20.28 15.69
N GLU A 28 20.24 20.90 14.87
CA GLU A 28 20.05 21.03 13.43
C GLU A 28 19.99 19.65 12.73
N ARG A 29 20.91 18.73 13.06
CA ARG A 29 20.86 17.35 12.56
C ARG A 29 19.61 16.59 13.03
N ALA A 30 19.14 16.83 14.26
CA ALA A 30 17.93 16.21 14.76
C ALA A 30 16.69 16.78 14.06
N THR A 31 16.62 18.08 13.84
CA THR A 31 15.52 18.73 13.11
C THR A 31 15.52 18.32 11.63
N HIS A 32 16.69 18.23 10.96
CA HIS A 32 16.79 17.70 9.60
C HIS A 32 16.39 16.23 9.52
N ARG A 33 16.75 15.39 10.48
CA ARG A 33 16.31 13.98 10.54
C ARG A 33 14.80 13.85 10.80
N LEU A 34 14.24 14.71 11.64
CA LEU A 34 12.80 14.74 11.89
C LEU A 34 12.03 15.24 10.67
N ALA A 35 12.51 16.29 10.00
CA ALA A 35 11.93 16.80 8.76
C ALA A 35 12.02 15.76 7.64
N ALA A 36 13.18 15.15 7.41
CA ALA A 36 13.37 14.08 6.44
C ALA A 36 12.50 12.84 6.76
N GLY A 37 12.31 12.52 8.05
CA GLY A 37 11.43 11.44 8.49
C GLY A 37 9.94 11.74 8.29
N VAL A 38 9.55 13.01 8.21
CA VAL A 38 8.18 13.44 7.89
C VAL A 38 7.98 13.47 6.38
N GLU A 39 8.93 13.98 5.61
CA GLU A 39 8.86 14.02 4.13
C GLU A 39 8.80 12.62 3.52
N SER A 40 9.50 11.64 4.09
CA SER A 40 9.48 10.25 3.61
C SER A 40 8.15 9.49 3.85
N ARG A 41 7.19 10.09 4.57
CA ARG A 41 5.89 9.47 4.86
C ARG A 41 4.83 9.76 3.81
N PHE A 42 5.00 10.81 3.04
CA PHE A 42 4.03 11.27 2.04
C PHE A 42 4.66 11.15 0.66
N GLY A 43 3.92 10.60 -0.29
CA GLY A 43 4.47 10.37 -1.61
C GLY A 43 3.39 10.25 -2.68
N TYR A 44 2.15 10.58 -2.37
CA TYR A 44 1.12 10.70 -3.39
C TYR A 44 1.21 12.07 -4.08
N THR A 45 1.35 12.06 -5.39
CA THR A 45 1.28 13.25 -6.22
C THR A 45 -0.02 13.20 -7.02
N PRO A 46 -0.99 14.09 -6.76
CA PRO A 46 -2.20 14.17 -7.55
C PRO A 46 -1.89 14.46 -9.02
N ASP A 47 -2.52 13.72 -9.93
CA ASP A 47 -2.40 13.89 -11.38
C ASP A 47 -3.77 13.77 -12.06
N PRO A 48 -4.63 14.82 -11.97
CA PRO A 48 -5.99 14.78 -12.55
C PRO A 48 -6.01 14.54 -14.05
N GLU A 49 -4.98 14.98 -14.78
CA GLU A 49 -4.86 14.72 -16.21
C GLU A 49 -4.55 13.26 -16.50
N GLY A 50 -3.54 12.70 -15.79
CA GLY A 50 -3.22 11.28 -15.88
C GLY A 50 -4.41 10.39 -15.48
N LEU A 51 -5.16 10.77 -14.45
CA LEU A 51 -6.38 10.06 -14.07
C LEU A 51 -7.42 10.08 -15.21
N ARG A 52 -7.67 11.23 -15.86
CA ARG A 52 -8.60 11.32 -16.99
C ARG A 52 -8.16 10.43 -18.16
N GLN A 53 -6.87 10.38 -18.46
CA GLN A 53 -6.31 9.53 -19.51
C GLN A 53 -6.49 8.04 -19.17
N VAL A 54 -6.14 7.63 -17.95
CA VAL A 54 -6.33 6.26 -17.48
C VAL A 54 -7.81 5.86 -17.53
N MET A 55 -8.71 6.73 -17.08
CA MET A 55 -10.15 6.45 -17.14
C MET A 55 -10.70 6.36 -18.57
N ALA A 56 -10.16 7.13 -19.50
CA ALA A 56 -10.51 7.02 -20.92
C ALA A 56 -10.03 5.68 -21.52
N GLU A 57 -8.83 5.23 -21.19
CA GLU A 57 -8.27 3.95 -21.61
C GLU A 57 -9.01 2.75 -21.02
N PHE A 58 -9.40 2.85 -19.73
CA PHE A 58 -10.14 1.79 -19.05
C PHE A 58 -11.59 1.69 -19.54
N GLY A 59 -12.13 2.76 -20.11
CA GLY A 59 -13.48 2.82 -20.63
C GLY A 59 -14.55 2.63 -19.52
N PRO A 60 -15.76 2.18 -19.89
CA PRO A 60 -16.84 1.95 -18.92
C PRO A 60 -16.49 0.93 -17.83
N ALA A 61 -15.75 -0.13 -18.17
CA ALA A 61 -15.29 -1.15 -17.22
C ALA A 61 -14.26 -0.61 -16.20
N GLY A 62 -13.69 0.55 -16.46
CA GLY A 62 -12.83 1.26 -15.51
C GLY A 62 -13.57 1.92 -14.34
N ARG A 63 -14.90 1.81 -14.27
CA ARG A 63 -15.73 2.28 -13.14
C ARG A 63 -16.37 1.11 -12.42
N PHE A 64 -16.27 1.08 -11.10
CA PHE A 64 -16.84 0.00 -10.31
C PHE A 64 -18.36 -0.05 -10.41
N SER A 65 -19.04 1.08 -10.56
CA SER A 65 -20.48 1.17 -10.84
C SER A 65 -20.92 0.36 -12.08
N ALA A 66 -20.01 0.15 -13.04
CA ALA A 66 -20.28 -0.69 -14.21
C ALA A 66 -19.68 -2.09 -14.07
N ALA A 67 -18.39 -2.19 -13.78
CA ALA A 67 -17.69 -3.48 -13.70
C ALA A 67 -18.10 -4.32 -12.47
N GLY A 68 -18.46 -3.67 -11.38
CA GLY A 68 -18.90 -4.26 -10.12
C GLY A 68 -20.42 -4.15 -9.89
N ALA A 69 -21.24 -3.91 -10.92
CA ALA A 69 -22.68 -3.71 -10.78
C ALA A 69 -23.37 -4.87 -10.04
N GLU A 70 -22.98 -6.11 -10.37
CA GLU A 70 -23.49 -7.29 -9.68
C GLU A 70 -23.07 -7.34 -8.20
N ALA A 71 -21.84 -6.96 -7.89
CA ALA A 71 -21.37 -6.88 -6.52
C ALA A 71 -22.13 -5.83 -5.70
N ILE A 72 -22.47 -4.68 -6.31
CA ILE A 72 -23.28 -3.63 -5.68
C ILE A 72 -24.71 -4.11 -5.45
N GLU A 73 -25.32 -4.74 -6.45
CA GLU A 73 -26.70 -5.24 -6.36
C GLU A 73 -26.86 -6.33 -5.29
N LYS A 74 -25.85 -7.20 -5.16
CA LYS A 74 -25.88 -8.35 -4.24
C LYS A 74 -25.19 -8.08 -2.91
N ALA A 75 -24.78 -6.85 -2.63
CA ALA A 75 -24.18 -6.49 -1.34
C ALA A 75 -25.21 -6.68 -0.20
N GLU A 76 -24.81 -7.45 0.81
CA GLU A 76 -25.67 -7.86 1.93
C GLU A 76 -25.46 -7.02 3.19
N GLN A 77 -24.60 -6.01 3.14
CA GLN A 77 -24.12 -5.25 4.30
C GLN A 77 -23.52 -6.18 5.38
N LYS A 78 -22.73 -7.13 4.93
CA LYS A 78 -22.04 -8.10 5.78
C LYS A 78 -20.67 -7.58 6.19
N ASP A 79 -20.37 -7.59 7.48
CA ASP A 79 -19.02 -7.31 7.98
C ASP A 79 -18.02 -8.26 7.33
N THR A 80 -17.02 -7.70 6.62
CA THR A 80 -16.07 -8.47 5.82
C THR A 80 -14.64 -8.00 6.09
N PHE A 81 -13.72 -8.95 6.29
CA PHE A 81 -12.35 -8.70 6.77
C PHE A 81 -11.31 -9.36 5.86
N LEU A 82 -10.96 -8.70 4.73
CA LEU A 82 -10.06 -9.27 3.70
C LEU A 82 -8.66 -9.60 4.22
N TYR A 83 -8.19 -8.89 5.24
CA TYR A 83 -6.89 -9.14 5.85
C TYR A 83 -6.76 -10.54 6.47
N ARG A 84 -7.88 -11.20 6.75
CA ARG A 84 -7.88 -12.59 7.26
C ARG A 84 -7.39 -13.57 6.19
N SER A 85 -7.78 -13.36 4.92
CA SER A 85 -7.22 -14.10 3.78
C SER A 85 -5.71 -13.87 3.66
N ALA A 86 -5.26 -12.63 3.86
CA ALA A 86 -3.84 -12.28 3.85
C ALA A 86 -3.06 -12.97 4.98
N TYR A 87 -3.59 -13.05 6.19
CA TYR A 87 -2.97 -13.79 7.29
C TYR A 87 -2.79 -15.27 6.95
N LYS A 88 -3.82 -15.91 6.41
CA LYS A 88 -3.76 -17.33 5.99
C LYS A 88 -2.71 -17.53 4.91
N ALA A 89 -2.71 -16.70 3.88
CA ALA A 89 -1.76 -16.80 2.77
C ALA A 89 -0.33 -16.57 3.25
N HIS A 90 -0.09 -15.55 4.08
CA HIS A 90 1.25 -15.27 4.62
C HIS A 90 1.77 -16.42 5.47
N GLN A 91 0.93 -16.99 6.34
CA GLN A 91 1.28 -18.16 7.13
C GLN A 91 1.60 -19.37 6.24
N ALA A 92 0.85 -19.56 5.15
CA ALA A 92 1.07 -20.67 4.23
C ALA A 92 2.37 -20.51 3.42
N VAL A 93 2.73 -19.30 2.99
CA VAL A 93 3.93 -19.03 2.19
C VAL A 93 5.19 -18.95 3.06
N TYR A 94 5.11 -18.20 4.17
CA TYR A 94 6.31 -17.82 4.95
C TYR A 94 6.43 -18.53 6.30
N GLY A 95 5.40 -19.30 6.72
CA GLY A 95 5.40 -20.03 8.00
C GLY A 95 5.31 -19.13 9.24
N GLN A 96 4.97 -17.85 9.09
CA GLN A 96 4.91 -16.86 10.16
C GLN A 96 3.75 -15.88 9.97
N PRO A 97 3.26 -15.23 11.04
CA PRO A 97 2.23 -14.20 10.95
C PRO A 97 2.66 -13.02 10.08
N TRP A 98 1.70 -12.46 9.32
CA TRP A 98 1.93 -11.21 8.59
C TRP A 98 2.06 -10.02 9.54
N VAL A 99 3.12 -9.26 9.36
CA VAL A 99 3.35 -8.00 10.05
C VAL A 99 3.38 -6.88 9.01
N VAL A 100 2.64 -5.81 9.28
CA VAL A 100 2.56 -4.64 8.40
C VAL A 100 3.95 -4.02 8.23
N GLY A 101 4.38 -3.87 6.99
CA GLY A 101 5.67 -3.29 6.66
C GLY A 101 5.72 -1.77 6.86
N ARG A 102 6.91 -1.21 6.64
CA ARG A 102 7.17 0.22 6.72
C ARG A 102 7.85 0.71 5.48
N GLN A 103 7.26 1.72 4.82
CA GLN A 103 7.92 2.45 3.74
C GLN A 103 9.17 3.19 4.25
N GLY A 104 10.18 3.29 3.41
CA GLY A 104 11.44 3.98 3.72
C GLY A 104 11.64 5.31 3.01
N ILE A 105 10.85 5.57 1.97
CA ILE A 105 10.85 6.78 1.14
C ILE A 105 9.41 7.19 0.85
N GLY A 106 9.17 8.21 0.01
CA GLY A 106 7.83 8.63 -0.42
C GLY A 106 7.15 7.68 -1.40
N ASP A 107 7.14 6.39 -1.13
CA ASP A 107 6.60 5.32 -1.98
C ASP A 107 5.25 4.76 -1.50
N CYS A 108 4.49 5.56 -0.74
CA CYS A 108 3.19 5.14 -0.21
C CYS A 108 2.21 4.63 -1.28
N VAL A 109 2.26 5.17 -2.50
CA VAL A 109 1.41 4.72 -3.61
C VAL A 109 1.69 3.25 -3.91
N SER A 110 2.94 2.86 -4.01
CA SER A 110 3.31 1.46 -4.28
C SER A 110 2.98 0.51 -3.13
N TRP A 111 3.01 1.00 -1.89
CA TRP A 111 2.59 0.21 -0.73
C TRP A 111 1.07 -0.01 -0.70
N GLY A 112 0.28 1.04 -0.91
CA GLY A 112 -1.19 0.91 -0.98
C GLY A 112 -1.62 -0.04 -2.09
N TRP A 113 -1.06 0.13 -3.29
CA TRP A 113 -1.34 -0.74 -4.43
C TRP A 113 -0.80 -2.16 -4.27
N GLY A 114 0.41 -2.32 -3.75
CA GLY A 114 1.00 -3.63 -3.50
C GLY A 114 0.20 -4.46 -2.51
N HIS A 115 -0.27 -3.85 -1.42
CA HIS A 115 -1.19 -4.50 -0.49
C HIS A 115 -2.55 -4.81 -1.16
N ALA A 116 -3.10 -3.88 -1.97
CA ALA A 116 -4.38 -4.12 -2.65
C ALA A 116 -4.30 -5.33 -3.59
N VAL A 117 -3.30 -5.40 -4.47
CA VAL A 117 -3.11 -6.54 -5.38
C VAL A 117 -2.88 -7.83 -4.60
N TRP A 118 -1.99 -7.82 -3.61
CA TRP A 118 -1.68 -9.02 -2.83
C TRP A 118 -2.90 -9.54 -2.06
N ILE A 119 -3.66 -8.67 -1.40
CA ILE A 119 -4.86 -9.08 -0.64
C ILE A 119 -5.95 -9.60 -1.57
N ALA A 120 -6.12 -9.02 -2.77
CA ALA A 120 -7.03 -9.55 -3.79
C ALA A 120 -6.65 -10.99 -4.19
N LEU A 121 -5.36 -11.24 -4.44
CA LEU A 121 -4.83 -12.57 -4.73
C LEU A 121 -5.04 -13.55 -3.56
N CYS A 122 -4.89 -13.09 -2.31
CA CYS A 122 -5.16 -13.91 -1.12
C CYS A 122 -6.63 -14.32 -1.04
N CYS A 123 -7.55 -13.41 -1.38
CA CYS A 123 -8.98 -13.72 -1.47
C CYS A 123 -9.29 -14.70 -2.61
N ASP A 124 -8.62 -14.58 -3.75
CA ASP A 124 -8.75 -15.53 -4.87
C ASP A 124 -8.25 -16.93 -4.49
N TRP A 125 -7.16 -17.01 -3.74
CA TRP A 125 -6.66 -18.28 -3.21
C TRP A 125 -7.64 -18.90 -2.20
N GLU A 126 -8.12 -18.13 -1.25
CA GLU A 126 -9.07 -18.63 -0.23
C GLU A 126 -10.37 -19.12 -0.85
N THR A 127 -10.83 -18.50 -1.92
CA THR A 127 -12.03 -18.92 -2.67
C THR A 127 -11.77 -20.00 -3.72
N GLY A 128 -10.54 -20.53 -3.80
CA GLY A 128 -10.17 -21.62 -4.70
C GLY A 128 -9.96 -21.22 -6.16
N ARG A 129 -9.91 -19.92 -6.46
CA ARG A 129 -9.62 -19.42 -7.83
C ARG A 129 -8.13 -19.48 -8.15
N LEU A 130 -7.28 -19.38 -7.14
CA LEU A 130 -5.85 -19.65 -7.24
C LEU A 130 -5.52 -20.95 -6.54
N ALA A 131 -4.72 -21.79 -7.19
CA ALA A 131 -4.32 -23.10 -6.65
C ALA A 131 -3.36 -22.97 -5.45
N ASN A 132 -2.50 -21.96 -5.46
CA ASN A 132 -1.43 -21.77 -4.47
C ASN A 132 -1.54 -20.43 -3.76
N PRO A 133 -1.11 -20.35 -2.48
CA PRO A 133 -1.09 -19.08 -1.76
C PRO A 133 -0.08 -18.11 -2.41
N PRO A 134 -0.48 -16.84 -2.68
CA PRO A 134 0.38 -15.90 -3.36
C PRO A 134 1.47 -15.35 -2.42
N PRO A 135 2.73 -15.26 -2.86
CA PRO A 135 3.73 -14.45 -2.19
C PRO A 135 3.33 -12.96 -2.15
N MET A 136 3.88 -12.20 -1.22
CA MET A 136 3.67 -10.75 -1.18
C MET A 136 4.17 -10.07 -2.46
N VAL A 137 3.52 -8.99 -2.85
CA VAL A 137 3.96 -8.14 -3.97
C VAL A 137 5.16 -7.30 -3.57
N ALA A 138 6.16 -7.21 -4.44
CA ALA A 138 7.31 -6.31 -4.29
C ALA A 138 6.90 -4.88 -4.68
N THR A 139 6.79 -4.00 -3.70
CA THR A 139 6.33 -2.62 -3.87
C THR A 139 7.28 -1.77 -4.71
N GLU A 140 8.56 -2.13 -4.74
CA GLU A 140 9.61 -1.48 -5.55
C GLU A 140 9.24 -1.45 -7.04
N SER A 141 8.66 -2.54 -7.56
CA SER A 141 8.28 -2.63 -8.97
C SER A 141 7.09 -1.71 -9.31
N ILE A 142 6.15 -1.56 -8.39
CA ILE A 142 5.05 -0.61 -8.57
C ILE A 142 5.56 0.82 -8.50
N TYR A 143 6.57 1.10 -7.64
CA TYR A 143 7.15 2.43 -7.55
C TYR A 143 7.89 2.82 -8.83
N GLY A 144 8.73 1.96 -9.38
CA GLY A 144 9.35 2.16 -10.67
C GLY A 144 8.30 2.34 -11.76
N GLY A 145 7.44 1.33 -11.92
CA GLY A 145 6.42 1.29 -12.98
C GLY A 145 5.47 2.48 -12.99
N SER A 146 4.98 2.91 -11.85
CA SER A 146 4.07 4.06 -11.76
C SER A 146 4.76 5.42 -12.02
N ARG A 147 6.07 5.49 -11.82
CA ARG A 147 6.84 6.73 -12.02
C ARG A 147 7.41 6.84 -13.43
N VAL A 148 7.82 5.74 -14.03
CA VAL A 148 8.55 5.72 -15.30
C VAL A 148 7.70 5.09 -16.41
N GLU A 149 7.39 3.81 -16.33
CA GLU A 149 6.79 3.08 -17.44
C GLU A 149 5.33 3.48 -17.68
N ALA A 150 4.50 3.49 -16.65
CA ALA A 150 3.05 3.68 -16.81
C ALA A 150 2.62 5.15 -16.87
N ARG A 151 3.38 6.08 -16.28
CA ARG A 151 3.06 7.50 -16.40
C ARG A 151 3.53 8.08 -17.71
N GLY A 152 4.64 7.56 -18.22
CA GLY A 152 5.38 8.17 -19.29
C GLY A 152 4.69 8.15 -20.63
N ARG A 153 5.22 8.95 -21.50
CA ARG A 153 5.11 8.72 -22.92
C ARG A 153 5.99 7.50 -23.22
N PRO A 154 5.49 6.52 -23.98
CA PRO A 154 6.32 5.38 -24.34
C PRO A 154 7.68 5.86 -24.86
N GLY A 155 8.75 5.46 -24.20
CA GLY A 155 10.12 5.70 -24.66
C GLY A 155 10.85 6.91 -24.06
N ASP A 156 10.26 7.71 -23.15
CA ASP A 156 11.00 8.86 -22.63
C ASP A 156 11.87 8.53 -21.39
N GLY A 157 11.74 7.35 -20.78
CA GLY A 157 12.61 6.85 -19.71
C GLY A 157 12.98 7.85 -18.61
N ARG A 158 12.34 9.01 -18.60
CA ARG A 158 12.64 10.12 -17.71
C ARG A 158 11.75 10.02 -16.49
N ASN A 159 12.34 10.25 -15.34
CA ASN A 159 11.56 10.50 -14.14
C ASN A 159 10.63 11.69 -14.39
N PRO A 160 9.32 11.48 -14.52
CA PRO A 160 8.39 12.55 -14.88
C PRO A 160 8.27 13.65 -13.83
N VAL A 161 8.84 13.41 -12.64
CA VAL A 161 8.88 14.38 -11.54
C VAL A 161 10.11 15.30 -11.63
N GLY A 162 10.99 15.09 -12.60
CA GLY A 162 12.14 15.97 -12.81
C GLY A 162 13.12 15.97 -11.64
N GLY A 163 13.89 14.91 -11.48
CA GLY A 163 14.91 14.80 -10.44
C GLY A 163 14.59 13.73 -9.37
N TYR A 164 15.27 13.80 -8.24
CA TYR A 164 15.18 12.81 -7.15
C TYR A 164 14.06 13.09 -6.12
N SER A 165 13.00 13.80 -6.50
CA SER A 165 11.88 13.99 -5.58
C SER A 165 11.15 12.68 -5.36
N ASP A 166 10.80 12.37 -4.12
CA ASP A 166 9.97 11.22 -3.78
C ASP A 166 8.53 11.42 -4.25
N GLY A 167 7.80 10.32 -4.36
CA GLY A 167 6.37 10.33 -4.69
C GLY A 167 6.05 9.62 -5.99
N SER A 168 4.78 9.28 -6.15
CA SER A 168 4.23 8.61 -7.33
C SER A 168 2.75 8.96 -7.51
N TYR A 169 2.10 8.37 -8.51
CA TYR A 169 0.79 8.71 -9.02
C TYR A 169 -0.14 7.53 -8.92
N GLY A 170 -1.31 7.70 -8.30
CA GLY A 170 -2.27 6.62 -8.09
C GLY A 170 -2.82 6.05 -9.40
N ALA A 171 -3.21 6.91 -10.33
CA ALA A 171 -3.71 6.50 -11.64
C ALA A 171 -2.63 5.76 -12.48
N ALA A 172 -1.37 6.20 -12.42
CA ALA A 172 -0.28 5.50 -13.09
C ALA A 172 0.00 4.13 -12.45
N ALA A 173 -0.13 4.00 -11.13
CA ALA A 173 -0.04 2.71 -10.46
C ALA A 173 -1.19 1.77 -10.88
N ALA A 174 -2.42 2.30 -11.04
CA ALA A 174 -3.55 1.56 -11.60
C ALA A 174 -3.25 0.99 -12.98
N ARG A 175 -2.73 1.84 -13.87
CA ARG A 175 -2.30 1.43 -15.22
C ARG A 175 -1.18 0.40 -15.16
N TRP A 176 -0.16 0.62 -14.31
CA TRP A 176 0.96 -0.30 -14.18
C TRP A 176 0.49 -1.71 -13.77
N VAL A 177 -0.24 -1.85 -12.67
CA VAL A 177 -0.64 -3.17 -12.17
C VAL A 177 -1.57 -3.91 -13.13
N ARG A 178 -2.35 -3.18 -13.95
CA ARG A 178 -3.25 -3.78 -14.94
C ARG A 178 -2.52 -4.20 -16.21
N ASP A 179 -1.70 -3.33 -16.77
CA ASP A 179 -1.18 -3.49 -18.13
C ASP A 179 0.22 -4.12 -18.16
N TRP A 180 1.01 -3.94 -17.10
CA TRP A 180 2.31 -4.61 -16.91
C TRP A 180 2.25 -5.71 -15.87
N GLY A 181 1.49 -5.55 -14.79
CA GLY A 181 1.37 -6.53 -13.74
C GLY A 181 2.23 -6.25 -12.52
N VAL A 182 2.55 -7.29 -11.75
CA VAL A 182 3.32 -7.16 -10.51
C VAL A 182 4.45 -8.18 -10.42
N ILE A 183 5.44 -7.86 -9.60
CA ILE A 183 6.53 -8.77 -9.24
C ILE A 183 6.33 -9.18 -7.78
N PHE A 184 6.56 -10.46 -7.47
CA PHE A 184 6.45 -10.96 -6.11
C PHE A 184 7.76 -10.86 -5.34
N ARG A 185 7.67 -10.88 -4.00
CA ARG A 185 8.81 -10.89 -3.10
C ARG A 185 9.56 -12.21 -3.17
N GLN A 186 10.54 -12.25 -4.06
CA GLN A 186 11.43 -13.38 -4.33
C GLN A 186 12.73 -12.89 -4.96
N GLU A 187 13.65 -13.78 -5.19
CA GLU A 187 14.80 -13.50 -6.04
C GLU A 187 14.38 -13.66 -7.49
N VAL A 188 14.53 -12.62 -8.32
CA VAL A 188 14.01 -12.57 -9.69
C VAL A 188 14.81 -11.60 -10.55
N GLY A 189 15.12 -11.99 -11.79
CA GLY A 189 15.80 -11.12 -12.75
C GLY A 189 17.18 -10.64 -12.30
N GLY A 190 17.83 -11.35 -11.37
CA GLY A 190 19.11 -10.95 -10.77
C GLY A 190 18.99 -9.97 -9.60
N HIS A 191 17.76 -9.71 -9.13
CA HIS A 191 17.46 -8.84 -7.98
C HIS A 191 16.89 -9.66 -6.82
N ASP A 192 17.36 -9.40 -5.60
CA ASP A 192 16.77 -9.97 -4.38
C ASP A 192 15.68 -9.04 -3.83
N LEU A 193 14.43 -9.38 -4.06
CA LEU A 193 13.26 -8.64 -3.61
C LEU A 193 12.57 -9.29 -2.40
N ARG A 194 13.18 -10.30 -1.77
CA ARG A 194 12.60 -10.98 -0.60
C ARG A 194 12.32 -10.04 0.56
N VAL A 195 13.13 -8.98 0.67
CA VAL A 195 12.97 -7.92 1.67
C VAL A 195 12.86 -6.57 0.95
N TYR A 196 11.96 -5.71 1.43
CA TYR A 196 11.83 -4.34 0.91
C TYR A 196 13.14 -3.55 1.03
N SER A 197 13.49 -2.86 -0.05
CA SER A 197 14.64 -1.97 -0.11
C SER A 197 14.24 -0.58 -0.62
N ALA A 198 14.37 0.42 0.25
CA ALA A 198 14.17 1.82 -0.13
C ALA A 198 15.18 2.30 -1.19
N GLU A 199 16.39 1.76 -1.18
CA GLU A 199 17.43 2.06 -2.17
C GLU A 199 17.04 1.52 -3.54
N THR A 200 16.57 0.27 -3.61
CA THR A 200 16.06 -0.33 -4.84
C THR A 200 14.85 0.44 -5.36
N ALA A 201 13.88 0.75 -4.50
CA ALA A 201 12.72 1.56 -4.87
C ALA A 201 13.13 2.91 -5.45
N LYS A 202 14.07 3.61 -4.82
CA LYS A 202 14.59 4.90 -5.29
C LYS A 202 15.28 4.79 -6.65
N ALA A 203 16.12 3.77 -6.84
CA ALA A 203 16.82 3.54 -8.11
C ALA A 203 15.82 3.22 -9.23
N TRP A 204 14.84 2.35 -8.98
CA TRP A 204 13.82 2.01 -9.96
C TRP A 204 12.86 3.18 -10.21
N GLY A 205 12.52 3.94 -9.19
CA GLY A 205 11.73 5.16 -9.35
C GLY A 205 12.40 6.26 -10.18
N ALA A 206 13.70 6.18 -10.39
CA ALA A 206 14.49 7.12 -11.21
C ALA A 206 14.69 6.62 -12.65
N PHE A 207 14.81 5.31 -12.86
CA PHE A 207 15.24 4.73 -14.13
C PHE A 207 14.30 3.67 -14.72
N GLY A 208 13.22 3.32 -14.03
CA GLY A 208 12.37 2.18 -14.35
C GLY A 208 12.78 0.92 -13.60
N ASN A 209 11.97 -0.11 -13.73
CA ASN A 209 12.19 -1.39 -13.04
C ASN A 209 13.50 -2.05 -13.48
N GLY A 210 14.24 -2.57 -12.48
CA GLY A 210 15.59 -3.10 -12.68
C GLY A 210 16.69 -2.03 -12.66
N GLY A 211 16.32 -0.75 -12.70
CA GLY A 211 17.28 0.36 -12.70
C GLY A 211 17.97 0.59 -14.04
N GLN A 212 19.06 1.35 -14.02
CA GLN A 212 19.76 1.75 -15.23
C GLN A 212 20.36 0.51 -15.95
N GLY A 213 19.93 0.27 -17.18
CA GLY A 213 20.47 -0.80 -18.02
C GLY A 213 19.74 -2.14 -17.94
N ASP A 214 18.63 -2.25 -17.24
CA ASP A 214 17.83 -3.48 -17.21
C ASP A 214 17.21 -3.83 -18.57
N GLY A 215 16.87 -2.83 -19.37
CA GLY A 215 16.29 -3.01 -20.70
C GLY A 215 14.90 -3.59 -20.68
N GLY A 216 14.16 -3.44 -19.57
CA GLY A 216 12.76 -3.87 -19.44
C GLY A 216 12.58 -5.36 -19.12
N LYS A 217 13.61 -6.07 -18.69
CA LYS A 217 13.51 -7.50 -18.33
C LYS A 217 12.53 -7.76 -17.20
N LEU A 218 12.54 -6.91 -16.17
CA LEU A 218 11.61 -7.04 -15.05
C LEU A 218 10.17 -6.70 -15.46
N ASP A 219 9.99 -5.79 -16.42
CA ASP A 219 8.67 -5.49 -16.97
C ASP A 219 8.08 -6.69 -17.71
N GLU A 220 8.88 -7.43 -18.47
CA GLU A 220 8.44 -8.66 -19.13
C GLU A 220 8.07 -9.75 -18.10
N ILE A 221 8.79 -9.84 -16.98
CA ILE A 221 8.44 -10.76 -15.89
C ILE A 221 7.13 -10.33 -15.22
N ALA A 222 6.92 -9.03 -14.98
CA ALA A 222 5.71 -8.51 -14.37
C ALA A 222 4.45 -8.83 -15.20
N LYS A 223 4.54 -8.85 -16.54
CA LYS A 223 3.42 -9.14 -17.47
C LYS A 223 2.80 -10.52 -17.28
N ALA A 224 3.49 -11.44 -16.63
CA ALA A 224 2.92 -12.73 -16.28
C ALA A 224 1.88 -12.66 -15.14
N HIS A 225 1.78 -11.54 -14.44
CA HIS A 225 0.97 -11.39 -13.23
C HIS A 225 0.19 -10.05 -13.21
N PRO A 226 -0.67 -9.77 -14.21
CA PRO A 226 -1.47 -8.55 -14.21
C PRO A 226 -2.58 -8.62 -13.14
N ALA A 227 -2.91 -7.48 -12.55
CA ALA A 227 -4.19 -7.31 -11.88
C ALA A 227 -5.23 -6.93 -12.93
N GLU A 228 -5.84 -7.92 -13.56
CA GLU A 228 -6.66 -7.75 -14.76
C GLU A 228 -7.85 -6.81 -14.61
N HIS A 229 -8.35 -6.64 -13.38
CA HIS A 229 -9.56 -5.90 -13.09
C HIS A 229 -9.28 -4.79 -12.08
N VAL A 230 -9.20 -3.58 -12.59
CA VAL A 230 -9.01 -2.35 -11.80
C VAL A 230 -10.11 -1.37 -12.18
N ALA A 231 -10.92 -0.96 -11.21
CA ALA A 231 -12.04 -0.07 -11.44
C ALA A 231 -12.14 1.04 -10.39
N ALA A 232 -12.33 2.29 -10.85
CA ALA A 232 -12.47 3.45 -9.98
C ALA A 232 -13.71 3.36 -9.12
N VAL A 233 -13.56 3.70 -7.84
CA VAL A 233 -14.59 3.70 -6.80
C VAL A 233 -14.83 5.13 -6.35
N GLY A 234 -16.10 5.57 -6.36
CA GLY A 234 -16.47 6.94 -6.04
C GLY A 234 -17.27 7.11 -4.75
N THR A 235 -17.81 6.05 -4.17
CA THR A 235 -18.69 6.12 -2.99
C THR A 235 -18.37 5.05 -1.95
N PHE A 236 -18.76 5.30 -0.70
CA PHE A 236 -18.69 4.29 0.36
C PHE A 236 -19.42 3.01 -0.06
N THR A 237 -20.58 3.12 -0.68
CA THR A 237 -21.39 1.97 -1.09
C THR A 237 -20.66 1.10 -2.12
N GLU A 238 -20.01 1.71 -3.11
CA GLU A 238 -19.19 0.99 -4.07
C GLU A 238 -17.98 0.32 -3.40
N ALA A 239 -17.28 1.05 -2.53
CA ALA A 239 -16.12 0.52 -1.80
C ALA A 239 -16.51 -0.63 -0.86
N ALA A 240 -17.64 -0.52 -0.17
CA ALA A 240 -18.16 -1.54 0.70
C ALA A 240 -18.53 -2.80 -0.08
N ALA A 241 -19.27 -2.66 -1.19
CA ALA A 241 -19.63 -3.78 -2.07
C ALA A 241 -18.38 -4.46 -2.70
N ALA A 242 -17.36 -3.68 -3.05
CA ALA A 242 -16.09 -4.20 -3.50
C ALA A 242 -15.44 -5.07 -2.42
N ILE A 243 -15.36 -4.59 -1.18
CA ILE A 243 -14.77 -5.32 -0.05
C ILE A 243 -15.59 -6.56 0.30
N GLU A 244 -16.92 -6.48 0.34
CA GLU A 244 -17.78 -7.65 0.57
C GLU A 244 -17.54 -8.75 -0.48
N SER A 245 -17.18 -8.37 -1.68
CA SER A 245 -16.87 -9.29 -2.79
C SER A 245 -15.37 -9.64 -2.90
N GLY A 246 -14.55 -9.29 -1.90
CA GLY A 246 -13.15 -9.67 -1.86
C GLY A 246 -12.21 -8.78 -2.65
N TYR A 247 -12.63 -7.56 -2.99
CA TYR A 247 -11.83 -6.58 -3.74
C TYR A 247 -11.39 -5.44 -2.82
N PRO A 248 -10.12 -5.40 -2.37
CA PRO A 248 -9.62 -4.27 -1.62
C PRO A 248 -9.59 -3.00 -2.47
N VAL A 249 -9.62 -1.84 -1.82
CA VAL A 249 -9.65 -0.54 -2.51
C VAL A 249 -8.39 0.24 -2.19
N ALA A 250 -7.49 0.40 -3.17
CA ALA A 250 -6.39 1.35 -3.08
C ALA A 250 -6.95 2.78 -3.08
N VAL A 251 -6.54 3.61 -2.14
CA VAL A 251 -7.05 4.97 -1.97
C VAL A 251 -5.90 5.96 -1.77
N CYS A 252 -5.69 6.80 -2.75
CA CYS A 252 -4.77 7.93 -2.71
C CYS A 252 -5.57 9.21 -2.52
N SER A 253 -5.35 9.95 -1.43
CA SER A 253 -6.15 11.14 -1.11
C SER A 253 -5.36 12.18 -0.32
N GLY A 254 -5.99 13.36 -0.15
CA GLY A 254 -5.48 14.43 0.70
C GLY A 254 -5.88 14.32 2.18
N GLN A 255 -6.63 13.28 2.59
CA GLN A 255 -7.17 13.18 3.94
C GLN A 255 -6.12 12.69 4.94
N GLY A 256 -5.87 13.49 5.98
CA GLY A 256 -5.03 13.13 7.12
C GLY A 256 -5.82 12.60 8.32
N PHE A 257 -5.12 11.95 9.27
CA PHE A 257 -5.70 11.34 10.45
C PHE A 257 -4.83 11.56 11.69
N GLY A 258 -5.47 11.54 12.86
CA GLY A 258 -4.78 11.44 14.14
C GLY A 258 -4.10 10.08 14.33
N ASN A 259 -3.13 10.02 15.20
CA ASN A 259 -2.35 8.82 15.53
C ASN A 259 -2.87 8.03 16.74
N VAL A 260 -4.13 8.26 17.13
CA VAL A 260 -4.81 7.55 18.23
C VAL A 260 -6.18 7.10 17.74
N ARG A 261 -6.49 5.84 17.93
CA ARG A 261 -7.82 5.27 17.69
C ARG A 261 -8.72 5.52 18.90
N ASP A 262 -9.99 5.80 18.67
CA ASP A 262 -11.01 5.83 19.73
C ASP A 262 -11.31 4.42 20.28
N ALA A 263 -12.22 4.32 21.26
CA ALA A 263 -12.60 3.06 21.89
C ALA A 263 -13.13 1.99 20.89
N ASN A 264 -13.58 2.42 19.73
CA ASN A 264 -14.12 1.55 18.66
C ASN A 264 -13.14 1.34 17.51
N GLY A 265 -11.90 1.79 17.63
CA GLY A 265 -10.86 1.62 16.64
C GLY A 265 -10.88 2.63 15.48
N PHE A 266 -11.71 3.67 15.51
CA PHE A 266 -11.70 4.74 14.51
C PHE A 266 -10.60 5.76 14.79
N ALA A 267 -9.91 6.20 13.71
CA ALA A 267 -9.06 7.38 13.77
C ALA A 267 -9.87 8.64 13.44
N ALA A 268 -9.59 9.73 14.15
CA ALA A 268 -10.17 11.02 13.84
C ALA A 268 -9.55 11.59 12.55
N ALA A 269 -10.38 12.09 11.64
CA ALA A 269 -9.93 12.87 10.50
C ALA A 269 -9.21 14.14 10.98
N SER A 270 -7.98 14.37 10.56
CA SER A 270 -7.14 15.47 11.03
C SER A 270 -6.04 15.80 10.03
N GLY A 271 -5.92 17.08 9.70
CA GLY A 271 -4.90 17.58 8.79
C GLY A 271 -5.07 17.11 7.33
N SER A 272 -4.03 17.34 6.54
CA SER A 272 -3.97 16.95 5.14
C SER A 272 -2.71 16.14 4.87
N TRP A 273 -2.87 14.98 4.20
CA TRP A 273 -1.80 14.08 3.80
C TRP A 273 -1.83 13.83 2.31
N ALA A 274 -0.73 14.03 1.62
CA ALA A 274 -0.56 13.54 0.26
C ALA A 274 -0.14 12.05 0.31
N HIS A 275 -1.12 11.13 0.49
CA HIS A 275 -0.84 9.76 0.90
C HIS A 275 -1.74 8.75 0.21
N CYS A 276 -1.21 7.54 0.03
CA CYS A 276 -1.96 6.41 -0.51
C CYS A 276 -1.97 5.26 0.52
N MET A 277 -3.15 4.71 0.73
CA MET A 277 -3.45 3.62 1.66
C MET A 277 -4.34 2.58 0.97
N VAL A 278 -4.83 1.58 1.71
CA VAL A 278 -5.77 0.59 1.18
C VAL A 278 -6.88 0.29 2.17
N PHE A 279 -8.12 0.24 1.69
CA PHE A 279 -9.25 -0.28 2.46
C PHE A 279 -9.33 -1.80 2.30
N ILE A 280 -9.38 -2.52 3.44
CA ILE A 280 -9.23 -3.97 3.52
C ILE A 280 -10.29 -4.67 4.36
N ALA A 281 -11.25 -3.93 4.89
CA ALA A 281 -12.41 -4.48 5.57
C ALA A 281 -13.56 -3.47 5.59
N VAL A 282 -14.77 -3.96 5.77
CA VAL A 282 -15.99 -3.17 5.99
C VAL A 282 -16.71 -3.67 7.23
N ARG A 283 -17.34 -2.75 7.96
CA ARG A 283 -18.29 -3.05 9.02
C ARG A 283 -19.47 -2.09 8.98
N TYR A 284 -20.59 -2.56 9.49
CA TYR A 284 -21.86 -1.85 9.44
C TYR A 284 -22.48 -1.63 10.81
N GLN A 285 -23.17 -0.49 10.97
CA GLN A 285 -23.91 -0.18 12.18
C GLN A 285 -25.00 -1.22 12.42
N ALA A 286 -25.63 -1.71 11.36
CA ALA A 286 -26.62 -2.77 11.43
C ALA A 286 -26.13 -4.07 12.10
N ASN A 287 -24.80 -4.31 12.07
CA ASN A 287 -24.16 -5.49 12.65
C ASN A 287 -23.48 -5.18 14.01
N GLY A 288 -23.87 -4.10 14.66
CA GLY A 288 -23.38 -3.75 16.00
C GLY A 288 -22.15 -2.85 16.04
N SER A 289 -21.65 -2.37 14.89
CA SER A 289 -20.66 -1.29 14.85
C SER A 289 -21.31 0.02 15.32
N PRO A 290 -20.59 0.95 15.98
CA PRO A 290 -21.15 2.26 16.32
C PRO A 290 -21.52 3.10 15.08
N GLU A 291 -20.78 2.90 13.98
CA GLU A 291 -20.97 3.57 12.69
C GLU A 291 -20.52 2.64 11.57
N ASP A 292 -21.04 2.87 10.34
CA ASP A 292 -20.46 2.25 9.13
C ASP A 292 -19.03 2.74 8.92
N GLY A 293 -18.14 1.82 8.54
CA GLY A 293 -16.75 2.18 8.31
C GLY A 293 -15.97 1.21 7.46
N LEU A 294 -14.86 1.70 6.90
CA LEU A 294 -13.86 0.88 6.23
C LEU A 294 -12.58 0.85 7.04
N LEU A 295 -11.94 -0.32 7.11
CA LEU A 295 -10.63 -0.48 7.74
C LEU A 295 -9.55 -0.05 6.76
N CYS A 296 -8.79 0.96 7.13
CA CYS A 296 -7.69 1.51 6.36
C CYS A 296 -6.36 0.95 6.87
N LEU A 297 -5.57 0.36 5.98
CA LEU A 297 -4.22 -0.09 6.24
C LEU A 297 -3.21 0.94 5.76
N ASN A 298 -2.31 1.34 6.64
CA ASN A 298 -1.23 2.29 6.35
C ASN A 298 0.12 1.58 6.22
N SER A 299 1.08 2.22 5.58
CA SER A 299 2.44 1.73 5.30
C SER A 299 3.52 2.30 6.23
N TRP A 300 3.16 2.76 7.43
CA TRP A 300 4.12 3.35 8.40
C TRP A 300 4.54 2.38 9.51
N GLY A 301 4.31 1.10 9.29
CA GLY A 301 4.61 0.04 10.25
C GLY A 301 3.54 -0.14 11.34
N PRO A 302 3.69 -1.14 12.21
CA PRO A 302 2.64 -1.56 13.14
C PRO A 302 2.39 -0.60 14.30
N THR A 303 3.32 0.31 14.60
CA THR A 303 3.31 1.12 15.83
C THR A 303 3.06 2.62 15.60
N TRP A 304 2.74 3.04 14.37
CA TRP A 304 2.53 4.46 14.08
C TRP A 304 1.27 5.04 14.70
N ILE A 305 0.28 4.19 14.98
CA ILE A 305 -0.99 4.55 15.61
C ILE A 305 -1.22 3.72 16.87
N SER A 306 -1.71 4.34 17.92
CA SER A 306 -2.02 3.72 19.21
C SER A 306 -3.53 3.58 19.42
N GLY A 307 -3.92 3.04 20.57
CA GLY A 307 -5.32 2.86 20.97
C GLY A 307 -5.88 1.49 20.62
N PRO A 308 -7.13 1.19 21.03
CA PRO A 308 -7.76 -0.10 20.90
C PRO A 308 -7.83 -0.60 19.45
N SER A 309 -7.75 -1.93 19.29
CA SER A 309 -8.01 -2.63 18.02
C SER A 309 -9.39 -3.27 18.06
N TRP A 310 -10.15 -3.12 16.98
CA TRP A 310 -11.42 -3.81 16.81
C TRP A 310 -11.59 -4.26 15.35
N PRO A 311 -11.88 -5.54 15.10
CA PRO A 311 -11.73 -6.65 16.05
C PRO A 311 -10.28 -6.79 16.51
N GLY A 312 -10.05 -7.57 17.59
CA GLY A 312 -8.72 -7.68 18.20
C GLY A 312 -7.63 -8.24 17.29
N ASP A 313 -8.00 -8.91 16.20
CA ASP A 313 -7.13 -9.46 15.17
C ASP A 313 -6.84 -8.50 13.99
N MET A 314 -7.35 -7.26 14.01
CA MET A 314 -7.07 -6.31 12.92
C MET A 314 -5.56 -6.05 12.79
N PRO A 315 -5.01 -5.85 11.58
CA PRO A 315 -3.59 -5.61 11.39
C PRO A 315 -3.11 -4.41 12.19
N ALA A 316 -2.03 -4.58 12.94
CA ALA A 316 -1.40 -3.47 13.66
C ALA A 316 -0.98 -2.38 12.65
N GLY A 317 -1.22 -1.11 12.98
CA GLY A 317 -1.00 0.00 12.04
C GLY A 317 -2.19 0.33 11.15
N SER A 318 -3.29 -0.44 11.20
CA SER A 318 -4.56 -0.10 10.55
C SER A 318 -5.50 0.66 11.50
N PHE A 319 -6.54 1.28 10.95
CA PHE A 319 -7.55 2.04 11.69
C PHE A 319 -8.86 2.13 10.90
N TRP A 320 -9.96 2.22 11.62
CA TRP A 320 -11.27 2.42 11.01
C TRP A 320 -11.49 3.86 10.59
N VAL A 321 -12.07 4.03 9.41
CA VAL A 321 -12.46 5.32 8.84
C VAL A 321 -13.97 5.36 8.73
N ARG A 322 -14.60 6.41 9.29
CA ARG A 322 -16.03 6.62 9.27
C ARG A 322 -16.55 6.86 7.85
N ARG A 323 -17.73 6.38 7.53
CA ARG A 323 -18.39 6.50 6.22
C ARG A 323 -18.26 7.89 5.60
N ALA A 324 -18.62 8.95 6.33
CA ALA A 324 -18.56 10.32 5.82
C ALA A 324 -17.12 10.77 5.46
N THR A 325 -16.11 10.22 6.13
CA THR A 325 -14.71 10.47 5.80
C THR A 325 -14.26 9.64 4.60
N VAL A 326 -14.72 8.40 4.50
CA VAL A 326 -14.48 7.55 3.32
C VAL A 326 -15.03 8.25 2.06
N ASP A 327 -16.28 8.73 2.09
CA ASP A 327 -16.87 9.44 0.94
C ASP A 327 -16.02 10.66 0.53
N ARG A 328 -15.48 11.42 1.48
CA ARG A 328 -14.54 12.51 1.16
C ARG A 328 -13.22 12.04 0.55
N MET A 329 -12.70 10.90 1.00
CA MET A 329 -11.48 10.31 0.44
C MET A 329 -11.67 9.80 -0.99
N LEU A 330 -12.86 9.32 -1.31
CA LEU A 330 -13.19 8.75 -2.62
C LEU A 330 -13.62 9.80 -3.66
N ASN A 331 -14.23 10.91 -3.22
CA ASN A 331 -14.79 11.94 -4.09
C ASN A 331 -14.02 13.27 -4.12
N GLY A 332 -12.85 13.36 -3.50
CA GLY A 332 -12.05 14.59 -3.50
C GLY A 332 -11.51 14.95 -4.89
N GLU A 333 -11.29 16.23 -5.15
CA GLU A 333 -10.76 16.71 -6.44
C GLU A 333 -9.40 16.12 -6.83
N ASN A 334 -8.62 15.71 -5.84
CA ASN A 334 -7.27 15.17 -6.01
C ASN A 334 -7.19 13.78 -5.38
N THR A 335 -8.06 12.87 -5.80
CA THR A 335 -8.10 11.48 -5.30
C THR A 335 -8.03 10.48 -6.44
N ASP A 336 -7.31 9.39 -6.19
CA ASP A 336 -7.28 8.22 -7.06
C ASP A 336 -7.67 7.01 -6.21
N SER A 337 -8.85 6.43 -6.46
CA SER A 337 -9.38 5.33 -5.66
C SER A 337 -9.90 4.22 -6.56
N PHE A 338 -9.35 3.01 -6.39
CA PHE A 338 -9.66 1.89 -7.27
C PHE A 338 -9.84 0.59 -6.50
N ALA A 339 -10.90 -0.14 -6.80
CA ALA A 339 -11.05 -1.54 -6.42
C ALA A 339 -10.14 -2.41 -7.31
N VAL A 340 -9.54 -3.43 -6.71
CA VAL A 340 -8.57 -4.30 -7.37
C VAL A 340 -9.05 -5.75 -7.31
N GLY A 341 -9.20 -6.38 -8.47
CA GLY A 341 -9.42 -7.80 -8.66
C GLY A 341 -8.30 -8.41 -9.49
N SER A 342 -7.95 -9.66 -9.22
CA SER A 342 -6.84 -10.32 -9.89
C SER A 342 -7.27 -11.36 -10.90
N VAL A 343 -8.39 -12.07 -10.66
CA VAL A 343 -8.87 -13.15 -11.54
C VAL A 343 -10.39 -13.11 -11.65
N GLY A 344 -10.91 -13.20 -12.87
CA GLY A 344 -12.33 -13.49 -13.12
C GLY A 344 -13.32 -12.33 -12.94
N GLY A 345 -12.88 -11.08 -13.08
CA GLY A 345 -13.75 -9.90 -13.07
C GLY A 345 -14.02 -9.34 -11.67
N LEU A 346 -14.90 -8.31 -11.61
CA LEU A 346 -15.31 -7.63 -10.38
C LEU A 346 -16.78 -7.96 -10.01
N GLY A 347 -17.28 -9.12 -10.40
CA GLY A 347 -18.62 -9.59 -10.06
C GLY A 347 -18.79 -9.92 -8.57
N HIS A 348 -20.01 -10.23 -8.17
CA HIS A 348 -20.28 -10.66 -6.80
C HIS A 348 -19.53 -11.96 -6.46
N ARG A 349 -18.82 -11.92 -5.34
CA ARG A 349 -18.02 -13.02 -4.83
C ARG A 349 -18.17 -13.11 -3.32
N PRO A 350 -19.09 -13.97 -2.80
CA PRO A 350 -19.26 -14.08 -1.36
C PRO A 350 -18.01 -14.70 -0.73
N LEU A 351 -17.50 -14.02 0.29
CA LEU A 351 -16.44 -14.53 1.16
C LEU A 351 -17.09 -15.08 2.43
N ASP A 352 -16.81 -16.33 2.75
CA ASP A 352 -17.23 -16.92 4.01
C ASP A 352 -16.12 -16.81 5.05
N HIS A 353 -16.19 -15.76 5.86
CA HIS A 353 -15.34 -15.59 7.03
C HIS A 353 -16.03 -16.03 8.34
N GLY A 354 -17.20 -16.70 8.24
CA GLY A 354 -18.08 -16.99 9.37
C GLY A 354 -17.46 -17.84 10.47
N ASN A 355 -16.52 -18.72 10.13
CA ASN A 355 -15.90 -19.65 11.06
C ASN A 355 -14.40 -19.39 11.25
N TRP A 356 -13.99 -18.13 11.29
CA TRP A 356 -12.59 -17.75 11.48
C TRP A 356 -11.92 -18.39 12.70
N PHE A 357 -12.68 -18.63 13.77
CA PHE A 357 -12.16 -19.21 15.02
C PHE A 357 -12.21 -20.75 15.07
N GLU A 358 -12.85 -21.41 14.11
CA GLU A 358 -12.74 -22.86 13.99
C GLU A 358 -11.44 -23.21 13.24
N PRO A 359 -10.59 -24.09 13.80
CA PRO A 359 -9.44 -24.60 13.08
C PRO A 359 -9.98 -25.26 11.80
N ALA A 360 -9.51 -24.78 10.64
CA ALA A 360 -9.84 -25.43 9.38
C ALA A 360 -9.53 -26.92 9.51
N PRO A 361 -10.43 -27.83 9.05
CA PRO A 361 -10.11 -29.25 9.06
C PRO A 361 -8.76 -29.41 8.37
N ALA A 362 -7.83 -30.13 9.03
CA ALA A 362 -6.44 -30.27 8.61
C ALA A 362 -6.39 -30.71 7.13
N ARG A 363 -6.30 -29.76 6.21
CA ARG A 363 -5.89 -30.07 4.84
C ARG A 363 -4.43 -30.48 4.95
N VAL A 364 -4.15 -31.73 4.60
CA VAL A 364 -2.77 -32.20 4.44
C VAL A 364 -2.14 -31.37 3.32
N LEU A 365 -1.43 -30.31 3.70
CA LEU A 365 -0.70 -29.48 2.76
C LEU A 365 0.49 -30.28 2.24
N PRO A 366 0.76 -30.31 0.93
CA PRO A 366 2.02 -30.86 0.42
C PRO A 366 3.19 -30.05 1.01
N GLN A 367 4.29 -30.73 1.32
CA GLN A 367 5.47 -30.18 1.99
C GLN A 367 6.00 -28.90 1.32
N PRO A 368 6.21 -27.78 2.02
CA PRO A 368 6.46 -26.47 1.44
C PRO A 368 7.71 -26.34 0.57
N ALA A 369 8.73 -27.19 0.80
CA ALA A 369 10.04 -27.04 0.17
C ALA A 369 10.10 -27.45 -1.31
N ARG A 370 9.09 -28.12 -1.86
CA ARG A 370 9.06 -28.55 -3.27
C ARG A 370 8.11 -27.74 -4.16
N VAL A 371 7.26 -26.91 -3.59
CA VAL A 371 6.21 -26.21 -4.34
C VAL A 371 6.73 -24.90 -4.95
N ILE A 372 7.71 -24.24 -4.32
CA ILE A 372 8.23 -22.94 -4.79
C ILE A 372 8.98 -23.05 -6.13
N ALA A 373 9.59 -24.20 -6.42
CA ALA A 373 10.36 -24.38 -7.65
C ALA A 373 9.49 -24.63 -8.91
N ASN A 374 8.25 -25.08 -8.76
CA ASN A 374 7.42 -25.53 -9.89
C ASN A 374 6.24 -24.60 -10.26
N VAL A 375 5.95 -23.57 -9.47
CA VAL A 375 4.80 -22.70 -9.75
C VAL A 375 5.15 -21.61 -10.77
N TYR A 376 6.44 -21.30 -10.92
CA TYR A 376 6.94 -20.24 -11.79
C TYR A 376 8.11 -20.68 -12.67
N SER A 377 8.23 -21.97 -12.96
CA SER A 377 9.11 -22.44 -14.05
C SER A 377 8.51 -21.95 -15.36
N LEU A 378 9.00 -20.82 -15.85
CA LEU A 378 8.86 -20.47 -17.24
C LEU A 378 9.60 -21.56 -18.02
N ALA A 379 8.86 -22.31 -18.82
CA ALA A 379 9.47 -23.14 -19.85
C ALA A 379 10.27 -22.25 -20.82
N PRO A 380 11.35 -22.77 -21.42
CA PRO A 380 12.27 -22.00 -22.23
C PRO A 380 11.62 -21.36 -23.44
#